data_1d15c140f516e9c1294af0a52aaa66ab
#
_entry.id   1d15c140f516e9c1294af0a52aaa66ab
#
_cell.length_a   1.000
_cell.length_b   1.000
_cell.length_c   1.000
_cell.angle_alpha   90.00
_cell.angle_beta   90.00
_cell.angle_gamma   90.00
#
_symmetry.space_group_name_H-M   'P 1'
#
loop_
_entity.id
_entity.type
_entity.pdbx_description
1 polymer ?
#
loop_
_entity_poly.entity_id
_entity_poly.type
_entity_poly.pdbx_seq_one_letter_code
_entity_poly.pdbx_strand_id
1 'polypeptide(L)'
;STLLASSAASDVYKRQYISCGFILEEGFPLSDLKRIVESMAAAAKEAGVKIVTGDTKVVERGKADGIYINTCGVGVLPKGIRLSGANCRPGDVIAISGDIGDHGVAVMSQRVNLGFETGVVSDSASLNRLTEKLVAEIPSLRCMRDPTRGGLGTTLNEIAKQSSVGMVLEEDKIPVKESVEAACEFLGLDPLYVANEGKVIAICAPEDAERMLKIMRDDPLGKNAQIIGRCIEDENHFVQMETGFGGVRMVDWLTGEQLPRIC
;
A
#
# COMPACT_ATOMS: atom_id res chain seq x y z
N SER A 1 9.19 -11.42 7.05
CA SER A 1 10.05 -10.69 6.09
C SER A 1 9.47 -9.37 5.59
N THR A 2 8.58 -8.73 6.33
CA THR A 2 7.65 -7.73 5.77
C THR A 2 7.92 -6.29 6.20
N LEU A 3 8.89 -6.08 7.07
CA LEU A 3 8.98 -4.87 7.89
C LEU A 3 9.58 -3.63 7.21
N LEU A 4 10.13 -3.74 6.02
CA LEU A 4 10.72 -2.61 5.30
C LEU A 4 9.93 -2.17 4.07
N ALA A 5 8.85 -2.87 3.75
CA ALA A 5 8.07 -2.63 2.55
C ALA A 5 6.87 -1.69 2.74
N SER A 6 6.34 -1.61 3.97
CA SER A 6 5.00 -1.11 4.24
C SER A 6 4.73 0.38 3.98
N SER A 7 5.68 1.18 3.69
CA SER A 7 5.43 2.58 3.38
C SER A 7 6.28 3.08 2.23
N ALA A 8 6.79 2.14 1.44
CA ALA A 8 7.68 2.48 0.33
C ALA A 8 6.97 3.30 -0.76
N ALA A 9 5.65 3.14 -0.90
CA ALA A 9 4.88 3.82 -1.93
C ALA A 9 4.44 5.25 -1.55
N SER A 10 4.32 5.55 -0.26
CA SER A 10 3.96 6.91 0.18
C SER A 10 5.08 7.92 0.00
N ASP A 11 6.30 7.43 -0.19
CA ASP A 11 7.46 8.29 -0.27
C ASP A 11 7.88 8.52 -1.71
N VAL A 12 7.57 9.67 -2.15
CA VAL A 12 7.93 10.32 -3.40
C VAL A 12 9.44 10.42 -3.59
N TYR A 13 10.23 9.96 -2.63
CA TYR A 13 11.66 10.18 -2.60
C TYR A 13 12.42 8.86 -2.59
N LYS A 14 13.58 8.88 -3.16
CA LYS A 14 14.56 7.84 -2.90
C LYS A 14 14.93 7.90 -1.43
N ARG A 15 14.36 7.04 -0.62
CA ARG A 15 14.81 6.84 0.76
C ARG A 15 16.28 6.49 0.72
N GLN A 16 17.05 7.15 1.56
CA GLN A 16 18.49 6.90 1.65
C GLN A 16 18.83 6.21 2.96
N TYR A 17 18.09 6.55 4.01
CA TYR A 17 18.39 6.12 5.36
C TYR A 17 17.12 5.71 6.10
N ILE A 18 17.27 4.69 6.94
CA ILE A 18 16.21 4.20 7.82
C ILE A 18 16.76 4.16 9.26
N SER A 19 15.97 4.65 10.21
CA SER A 19 16.13 4.31 11.63
C SER A 19 15.25 3.11 11.96
N CYS A 20 15.65 2.30 12.96
CA CYS A 20 14.92 1.11 13.35
C CYS A 20 14.90 0.95 14.87
N GLY A 21 13.73 1.11 15.48
CA GLY A 21 13.51 0.87 16.91
C GLY A 21 12.92 -0.51 17.14
N PHE A 22 13.41 -1.18 18.20
CA PHE A 22 12.91 -2.48 18.65
C PHE A 22 12.34 -2.36 20.06
N ILE A 23 11.17 -2.95 20.28
CA ILE A 23 10.64 -3.22 21.62
C ILE A 23 10.55 -4.74 21.75
N LEU A 24 11.33 -5.31 22.65
CA LEU A 24 11.43 -6.75 22.88
C LEU A 24 10.80 -7.10 24.22
N GLU A 25 9.98 -8.14 24.23
CA GLU A 25 9.53 -8.72 25.48
C GLU A 25 10.63 -9.57 26.12
N GLU A 26 10.78 -9.49 27.44
CA GLU A 26 11.71 -10.32 28.19
C GLU A 26 11.47 -11.82 27.93
N GLY A 27 12.53 -12.51 27.51
CA GLY A 27 12.47 -13.92 27.10
C GLY A 27 12.26 -14.14 25.61
N PHE A 28 12.17 -13.09 24.79
CA PHE A 28 12.13 -13.23 23.34
C PHE A 28 13.39 -13.96 22.82
N PRO A 29 13.26 -15.05 22.01
CA PRO A 29 14.40 -15.85 21.60
C PRO A 29 15.40 -15.07 20.74
N LEU A 30 16.69 -15.09 21.10
CA LEU A 30 17.73 -14.43 20.31
C LEU A 30 17.89 -15.03 18.91
N SER A 31 17.58 -16.32 18.74
CA SER A 31 17.55 -16.97 17.43
C SER A 31 16.55 -16.33 16.48
N ASP A 32 15.37 -15.98 17.00
CA ASP A 32 14.31 -15.37 16.21
C ASP A 32 14.62 -13.90 15.94
N LEU A 33 15.16 -13.17 16.93
CA LEU A 33 15.66 -11.81 16.72
C LEU A 33 16.72 -11.77 15.61
N LYS A 34 17.68 -12.73 15.60
CA LYS A 34 18.70 -12.83 14.57
C LYS A 34 18.09 -13.03 13.19
N ARG A 35 17.14 -13.96 13.04
CA ARG A 35 16.44 -14.20 11.76
C ARG A 35 15.71 -12.96 11.26
N ILE A 36 15.05 -12.22 12.17
CA ILE A 36 14.36 -10.97 11.85
C ILE A 36 15.36 -9.93 11.34
N VAL A 37 16.44 -9.69 12.06
CA VAL A 37 17.47 -8.70 11.69
C VAL A 37 18.15 -9.07 10.35
N GLU A 38 18.44 -10.34 10.12
CA GLU A 38 18.99 -10.82 8.84
C GLU A 38 18.00 -10.56 7.68
N SER A 39 16.71 -10.83 7.88
CA SER A 39 15.66 -10.54 6.90
C SER A 39 15.54 -9.03 6.62
N MET A 40 15.60 -8.19 7.67
CA MET A 40 15.58 -6.73 7.53
C MET A 40 16.80 -6.23 6.75
N ALA A 41 17.98 -6.76 7.03
CA ALA A 41 19.21 -6.39 6.33
C ALA A 41 19.15 -6.78 4.83
N ALA A 42 18.58 -7.94 4.52
CA ALA A 42 18.38 -8.39 3.14
C ALA A 42 17.42 -7.45 2.39
N ALA A 43 16.28 -7.10 2.98
CA ALA A 43 15.30 -6.19 2.41
C ALA A 43 15.87 -4.77 2.23
N ALA A 44 16.64 -4.26 3.20
CA ALA A 44 17.31 -2.96 3.09
C ALA A 44 18.34 -2.96 1.94
N LYS A 45 19.08 -4.04 1.77
CA LYS A 45 20.03 -4.20 0.65
C LYS A 45 19.32 -4.24 -0.70
N GLU A 46 18.21 -4.97 -0.80
CA GLU A 46 17.37 -5.04 -2.02
C GLU A 46 16.84 -3.66 -2.39
N ALA A 47 16.29 -2.95 -1.41
CA ALA A 47 15.76 -1.59 -1.59
C ALA A 47 16.86 -0.53 -1.79
N GLY A 48 18.14 -0.86 -1.60
CA GLY A 48 19.26 0.08 -1.73
C GLY A 48 19.27 1.15 -0.66
N VAL A 49 18.68 0.89 0.52
CA VAL A 49 18.64 1.80 1.68
C VAL A 49 19.56 1.34 2.78
N LYS A 50 20.01 2.27 3.63
CA LYS A 50 20.88 1.96 4.78
C LYS A 50 20.10 2.13 6.08
N ILE A 51 20.15 1.11 6.94
CA ILE A 51 19.74 1.26 8.34
C ILE A 51 20.93 1.91 9.05
N VAL A 52 20.76 3.15 9.50
CA VAL A 52 21.87 3.98 10.01
C VAL A 52 21.83 4.20 11.51
N THR A 53 20.67 4.01 12.11
CA THR A 53 20.49 4.17 13.56
C THR A 53 19.30 3.36 14.04
N GLY A 54 19.27 3.07 15.31
CA GLY A 54 18.17 2.38 15.97
C GLY A 54 18.32 2.44 17.48
N ASP A 55 17.28 1.96 18.14
CA ASP A 55 17.27 1.78 19.59
C ASP A 55 16.60 0.46 19.93
N THR A 56 16.95 -0.11 21.07
CA THR A 56 16.34 -1.35 21.56
C THR A 56 15.89 -1.17 23.00
N LYS A 57 14.60 -1.34 23.23
CA LYS A 57 14.00 -1.37 24.55
C LYS A 57 13.54 -2.79 24.89
N VAL A 58 13.94 -3.28 26.04
CA VAL A 58 13.38 -4.52 26.60
C VAL A 58 12.30 -4.15 27.61
N VAL A 59 11.15 -4.79 27.51
CA VAL A 59 10.03 -4.64 28.45
C VAL A 59 9.78 -5.96 29.19
N GLU A 60 9.14 -5.87 30.33
CA GLU A 60 8.82 -7.03 31.17
C GLU A 60 7.94 -8.04 30.44
N ARG A 61 8.04 -9.31 30.84
CA ARG A 61 7.18 -10.39 30.31
C ARG A 61 5.69 -10.08 30.49
N GLY A 62 4.90 -10.30 29.45
CA GLY A 62 3.45 -10.03 29.41
C GLY A 62 3.11 -8.54 29.15
N LYS A 63 4.11 -7.71 28.81
CA LYS A 63 3.90 -6.29 28.47
C LYS A 63 4.01 -5.99 26.97
N ALA A 64 4.38 -6.97 26.19
CA ALA A 64 4.42 -6.89 24.73
C ALA A 64 3.93 -8.20 24.11
N ASP A 65 3.77 -8.25 22.80
CA ASP A 65 3.48 -9.45 22.01
C ASP A 65 4.77 -9.91 21.31
N GLY A 66 5.75 -10.32 22.11
CA GLY A 66 7.05 -10.78 21.66
C GLY A 66 7.96 -9.64 21.18
N ILE A 67 7.71 -9.09 20.00
CA ILE A 67 8.53 -8.05 19.39
C ILE A 67 7.69 -7.02 18.63
N TYR A 68 7.96 -5.74 18.86
CA TYR A 68 7.51 -4.66 17.97
C TYR A 68 8.70 -3.99 17.31
N ILE A 69 8.56 -3.66 16.02
CA ILE A 69 9.59 -3.01 15.23
C ILE A 69 8.99 -1.76 14.59
N ASN A 70 9.62 -0.63 14.81
CA ASN A 70 9.26 0.64 14.20
C ASN A 70 10.39 1.13 13.32
N THR A 71 10.06 1.53 12.10
CA THR A 71 11.03 2.10 11.16
C THR A 71 10.60 3.50 10.73
N CYS A 72 11.58 4.40 10.58
CA CYS A 72 11.37 5.72 10.00
C CYS A 72 12.37 5.95 8.88
N GLY A 73 11.87 6.29 7.69
CA GLY A 73 12.69 6.54 6.51
C GLY A 73 12.94 8.05 6.30
N VAL A 74 14.17 8.40 5.93
CA VAL A 74 14.54 9.74 5.49
C VAL A 74 15.04 9.68 4.06
N GLY A 75 14.48 10.53 3.20
CA GLY A 75 14.85 10.65 1.79
C GLY A 75 15.06 12.10 1.38
N VAL A 76 15.71 12.28 0.22
CA VAL A 76 15.91 13.61 -0.38
C VAL A 76 14.95 13.80 -1.54
N LEU A 77 14.17 14.88 -1.49
CA LEU A 77 13.29 15.27 -2.58
C LEU A 77 14.11 15.89 -3.72
N PRO A 78 14.07 15.33 -4.94
CA PRO A 78 14.66 15.97 -6.10
C PRO A 78 14.05 17.36 -6.33
N LYS A 79 14.90 18.31 -6.72
CA LYS A 79 14.45 19.70 -6.98
C LYS A 79 13.44 19.72 -8.14
N GLY A 80 12.31 20.37 -7.91
CA GLY A 80 11.25 20.53 -8.92
C GLY A 80 10.14 19.48 -8.86
N ILE A 81 10.33 18.37 -8.12
CA ILE A 81 9.29 17.38 -7.91
C ILE A 81 8.33 17.88 -6.82
N ARG A 82 7.02 17.83 -7.12
CA ARG A 82 5.95 18.22 -6.19
C ARG A 82 4.81 17.20 -6.28
N LEU A 83 4.93 16.13 -5.55
CA LEU A 83 3.85 15.15 -5.41
C LEU A 83 3.14 15.33 -4.08
N SER A 84 1.83 15.25 -4.11
CA SER A 84 1.01 15.40 -2.90
C SER A 84 -0.39 14.84 -3.16
N GLY A 85 -1.02 14.28 -2.13
CA GLY A 85 -2.44 13.92 -2.16
C GLY A 85 -3.37 15.13 -2.40
N ALA A 86 -2.85 16.37 -2.33
CA ALA A 86 -3.60 17.58 -2.59
C ALA A 86 -3.46 18.11 -4.04
N ASN A 87 -2.78 17.39 -4.93
CA ASN A 87 -2.49 17.88 -6.29
C ASN A 87 -3.40 17.32 -7.38
N CYS A 88 -4.26 16.35 -7.06
CA CYS A 88 -5.14 15.75 -8.06
C CYS A 88 -6.19 16.76 -8.56
N ARG A 89 -6.58 16.61 -9.81
CA ARG A 89 -7.50 17.50 -10.51
C ARG A 89 -8.59 16.71 -11.20
N PRO A 90 -9.76 17.29 -11.43
CA PRO A 90 -10.76 16.69 -12.31
C PRO A 90 -10.17 16.32 -13.66
N GLY A 91 -10.47 15.11 -14.14
CA GLY A 91 -9.91 14.53 -15.37
C GLY A 91 -8.67 13.67 -15.17
N ASP A 92 -7.95 13.80 -14.04
CA ASP A 92 -6.80 12.94 -13.75
C ASP A 92 -7.21 11.46 -13.65
N VAL A 93 -6.31 10.59 -14.06
CA VAL A 93 -6.52 9.14 -14.15
C VAL A 93 -5.89 8.44 -12.97
N ILE A 94 -6.61 7.49 -12.39
CA ILE A 94 -6.21 6.71 -11.22
C ILE A 94 -5.77 5.31 -11.66
N ALA A 95 -4.53 4.91 -11.36
CA ALA A 95 -4.04 3.57 -11.59
C ALA A 95 -3.57 2.91 -10.30
N ILE A 96 -3.67 1.57 -10.24
CA ILE A 96 -3.11 0.70 -9.21
C ILE A 96 -2.07 -0.23 -9.82
N SER A 97 -0.99 -0.52 -9.13
CA SER A 97 0.12 -1.33 -9.65
C SER A 97 -0.16 -2.83 -9.74
N GLY A 98 -1.25 -3.33 -9.21
CA GLY A 98 -1.60 -4.76 -9.29
C GLY A 98 -2.74 -5.17 -8.37
N ASP A 99 -2.90 -6.48 -8.21
CA ASP A 99 -4.00 -7.10 -7.47
C ASP A 99 -4.04 -6.62 -6.01
N ILE A 100 -5.24 -6.32 -5.51
CA ILE A 100 -5.44 -5.85 -4.14
C ILE A 100 -5.86 -6.98 -3.20
N GLY A 101 -5.62 -6.79 -1.89
CA GLY A 101 -6.10 -7.64 -0.81
C GLY A 101 -5.19 -8.80 -0.42
N ASP A 102 -4.14 -9.09 -1.17
CA ASP A 102 -3.23 -10.22 -0.91
C ASP A 102 -2.64 -10.19 0.51
N HIS A 103 -2.12 -9.04 0.96
CA HIS A 103 -1.48 -8.95 2.28
C HIS A 103 -2.44 -9.24 3.41
N GLY A 104 -3.57 -8.52 3.44
CA GLY A 104 -4.51 -8.66 4.54
C GLY A 104 -5.10 -10.07 4.63
N VAL A 105 -5.43 -10.70 3.50
CA VAL A 105 -5.89 -12.10 3.47
C VAL A 105 -4.79 -13.05 3.95
N ALA A 106 -3.54 -12.88 3.49
CA ALA A 106 -2.42 -13.71 3.92
C ALA A 106 -2.18 -13.64 5.44
N VAL A 107 -2.25 -12.44 6.02
CA VAL A 107 -2.08 -12.25 7.47
C VAL A 107 -3.27 -12.82 8.25
N MET A 108 -4.49 -12.60 7.79
CA MET A 108 -5.69 -13.13 8.45
C MET A 108 -5.71 -14.66 8.46
N SER A 109 -5.34 -15.30 7.35
CA SER A 109 -5.28 -16.76 7.27
C SER A 109 -4.34 -17.39 8.30
N GLN A 110 -3.25 -16.68 8.64
CA GLN A 110 -2.28 -17.13 9.65
C GLN A 110 -2.72 -16.85 11.09
N ARG A 111 -3.46 -15.76 11.32
CA ARG A 111 -3.83 -15.33 12.69
C ARG A 111 -5.08 -16.02 13.23
N VAL A 112 -6.07 -16.24 12.40
CA VAL A 112 -7.41 -16.67 12.85
C VAL A 112 -7.56 -18.18 12.85
N ASN A 113 -6.54 -18.93 12.41
CA ASN A 113 -6.59 -20.40 12.31
C ASN A 113 -7.91 -20.87 11.66
N LEU A 114 -8.27 -20.22 10.55
CA LEU A 114 -9.58 -20.32 9.88
C LEU A 114 -9.90 -21.73 9.33
N GLY A 115 -8.99 -22.69 9.53
CA GLY A 115 -9.20 -24.07 9.08
C GLY A 115 -9.17 -24.23 7.56
N PHE A 116 -8.82 -23.19 6.80
CA PHE A 116 -8.55 -23.28 5.37
C PHE A 116 -7.23 -22.60 5.01
N GLU A 117 -6.45 -23.27 4.18
CA GLU A 117 -5.24 -22.70 3.59
C GLU A 117 -5.63 -21.93 2.31
N THR A 118 -5.48 -20.64 2.31
CA THR A 118 -5.84 -19.80 1.14
C THR A 118 -4.82 -19.92 0.00
N GLY A 119 -3.62 -20.39 0.26
CA GLY A 119 -2.51 -20.31 -0.70
C GLY A 119 -2.10 -18.87 -1.06
N VAL A 120 -2.79 -17.85 -0.51
CA VAL A 120 -2.49 -16.44 -0.74
C VAL A 120 -1.23 -16.06 0.03
N VAL A 121 -0.27 -15.47 -0.67
CA VAL A 121 0.99 -14.97 -0.11
C VAL A 121 0.94 -13.45 -0.06
N SER A 122 1.49 -12.88 1.01
CA SER A 122 1.61 -11.42 1.14
C SER A 122 2.30 -10.80 -0.08
N ASP A 123 1.75 -9.69 -0.55
CA ASP A 123 2.27 -8.89 -1.66
C ASP A 123 3.44 -7.98 -1.28
N SER A 124 3.90 -8.06 -0.05
CA SER A 124 4.95 -7.20 0.49
C SER A 124 6.19 -7.18 -0.39
N ALA A 125 6.55 -6.00 -0.91
CA ALA A 125 7.62 -5.82 -1.87
C ALA A 125 8.23 -4.41 -1.83
N SER A 126 9.47 -4.27 -2.32
CA SER A 126 10.17 -2.99 -2.46
C SER A 126 9.75 -2.28 -3.75
N LEU A 127 8.93 -1.23 -3.65
CA LEU A 127 8.41 -0.47 -4.79
C LEU A 127 9.33 0.68 -5.25
N ASN A 128 10.46 0.90 -4.60
CA ASN A 128 11.32 2.05 -4.84
C ASN A 128 11.79 2.19 -6.30
N ARG A 129 12.05 1.10 -7.00
CA ARG A 129 12.45 1.13 -8.42
C ARG A 129 11.30 1.54 -9.33
N LEU A 130 10.10 1.02 -9.07
CA LEU A 130 8.90 1.38 -9.81
C LEU A 130 8.55 2.85 -9.60
N THR A 131 8.51 3.31 -8.35
CA THR A 131 8.20 4.69 -8.02
C THR A 131 9.25 5.67 -8.55
N GLU A 132 10.55 5.32 -8.53
CA GLU A 132 11.62 6.13 -9.12
C GLU A 132 11.43 6.32 -10.64
N LYS A 133 11.06 5.26 -11.37
CA LYS A 133 10.74 5.36 -12.81
C LYS A 133 9.51 6.24 -13.07
N LEU A 134 8.44 6.07 -12.30
CA LEU A 134 7.22 6.89 -12.44
C LEU A 134 7.54 8.37 -12.24
N VAL A 135 8.30 8.72 -11.19
CA VAL A 135 8.71 10.10 -10.91
C VAL A 135 9.60 10.66 -12.02
N ALA A 136 10.48 9.87 -12.59
CA ALA A 136 11.42 10.31 -13.63
C ALA A 136 10.74 10.50 -15.00
N GLU A 137 9.73 9.68 -15.29
CA GLU A 137 9.21 9.57 -16.65
C GLU A 137 7.79 10.13 -16.84
N ILE A 138 7.04 10.41 -15.77
CA ILE A 138 5.67 10.94 -15.84
C ILE A 138 5.63 12.41 -15.35
N PRO A 139 5.76 13.38 -16.25
CA PRO A 139 5.81 14.80 -15.86
C PRO A 139 4.52 15.30 -15.19
N SER A 140 3.39 14.72 -15.55
CA SER A 140 2.08 15.08 -15.00
C SER A 140 1.69 14.28 -13.76
N LEU A 141 2.61 13.51 -13.17
CA LEU A 141 2.33 12.73 -11.96
C LEU A 141 1.92 13.67 -10.81
N ARG A 142 0.76 13.43 -10.21
CA ARG A 142 0.17 14.25 -9.14
C ARG A 142 0.43 13.72 -7.76
N CYS A 143 0.16 12.41 -7.61
CA CYS A 143 0.17 11.73 -6.33
C CYS A 143 0.61 10.28 -6.50
N MET A 144 1.29 9.75 -5.50
CA MET A 144 1.46 8.32 -5.29
C MET A 144 1.18 8.00 -3.82
N ARG A 145 0.49 6.90 -3.55
CA ARG A 145 0.18 6.42 -2.20
C ARG A 145 0.13 4.90 -2.18
N ASP A 146 0.54 4.33 -1.07
CA ASP A 146 0.34 2.93 -0.75
C ASP A 146 -1.06 2.73 -0.14
N PRO A 147 -1.86 1.78 -0.63
CA PRO A 147 -3.16 1.44 -0.06
C PRO A 147 -3.01 0.45 1.11
N THR A 148 -2.33 0.85 2.19
CA THR A 148 -2.08 0.01 3.37
C THR A 148 -3.31 -0.06 4.27
N ARG A 149 -3.32 0.62 5.40
CA ARG A 149 -4.45 0.59 6.35
C ARG A 149 -5.72 1.15 5.74
N GLY A 150 -6.79 0.35 5.80
CA GLY A 150 -8.08 0.69 5.19
C GLY A 150 -8.10 0.55 3.67
N GLY A 151 -7.05 -0.05 3.10
CA GLY A 151 -6.96 -0.46 1.71
C GLY A 151 -7.08 0.67 0.69
N LEU A 152 -7.52 0.30 -0.50
CA LEU A 152 -7.75 1.21 -1.62
C LEU A 152 -8.86 2.24 -1.28
N GLY A 153 -9.94 1.79 -0.67
CA GLY A 153 -11.11 2.64 -0.38
C GLY A 153 -10.77 3.82 0.53
N THR A 154 -10.14 3.57 1.68
CA THR A 154 -9.75 4.65 2.60
C THR A 154 -8.72 5.59 1.99
N THR A 155 -7.71 5.03 1.30
CA THR A 155 -6.65 5.83 0.68
C THR A 155 -7.19 6.78 -0.39
N LEU A 156 -8.13 6.34 -1.22
CA LEU A 156 -8.74 7.20 -2.23
C LEU A 156 -9.63 8.29 -1.61
N ASN A 157 -10.35 7.99 -0.53
CA ASN A 157 -11.09 9.01 0.21
C ASN A 157 -10.17 10.08 0.82
N GLU A 158 -9.01 9.68 1.36
CA GLU A 158 -8.01 10.64 1.84
C GLU A 158 -7.54 11.57 0.73
N ILE A 159 -7.19 11.01 -0.44
CA ILE A 159 -6.70 11.78 -1.59
C ILE A 159 -7.81 12.68 -2.15
N ALA A 160 -9.03 12.18 -2.30
CA ALA A 160 -10.19 12.94 -2.78
C ALA A 160 -10.42 14.18 -1.91
N LYS A 161 -10.44 14.00 -0.59
CA LYS A 161 -10.59 15.08 0.38
C LYS A 161 -9.42 16.07 0.35
N GLN A 162 -8.17 15.59 0.29
CA GLN A 162 -6.98 16.45 0.26
C GLN A 162 -6.91 17.30 -1.02
N SER A 163 -7.33 16.74 -2.15
CA SER A 163 -7.34 17.41 -3.46
C SER A 163 -8.62 18.19 -3.73
N SER A 164 -9.63 18.10 -2.89
CA SER A 164 -10.96 18.68 -3.13
C SER A 164 -11.58 18.25 -4.47
N VAL A 165 -11.51 16.97 -4.78
CA VAL A 165 -12.10 16.33 -5.98
C VAL A 165 -12.98 15.15 -5.60
N GLY A 166 -13.93 14.79 -6.47
CA GLY A 166 -14.55 13.47 -6.42
C GLY A 166 -13.75 12.44 -7.19
N MET A 167 -14.05 11.16 -6.99
CA MET A 167 -13.45 10.06 -7.76
C MET A 167 -14.52 9.07 -8.19
N VAL A 168 -14.39 8.56 -9.43
CA VAL A 168 -15.21 7.48 -9.96
C VAL A 168 -14.31 6.31 -10.29
N LEU A 169 -14.57 5.17 -9.66
CA LEU A 169 -13.90 3.90 -9.91
C LEU A 169 -14.76 3.03 -10.83
N GLU A 170 -14.13 2.12 -11.55
CA GLU A 170 -14.77 1.11 -12.37
C GLU A 170 -14.50 -0.27 -11.74
N GLU A 171 -15.55 -0.90 -11.18
CA GLU A 171 -15.42 -2.17 -10.43
C GLU A 171 -14.69 -3.25 -11.20
N ASP A 172 -15.09 -3.46 -12.46
CA ASP A 172 -14.53 -4.50 -13.35
C ASP A 172 -13.04 -4.28 -13.69
N LYS A 173 -12.51 -3.08 -13.40
CA LYS A 173 -11.11 -2.75 -13.64
C LYS A 173 -10.23 -2.87 -12.40
N ILE A 174 -10.81 -3.05 -11.24
CA ILE A 174 -10.04 -3.23 -10.01
C ILE A 174 -9.54 -4.67 -9.97
N PRO A 175 -8.21 -4.89 -10.04
CA PRO A 175 -7.71 -6.25 -10.10
C PRO A 175 -7.75 -6.90 -8.71
N VAL A 176 -8.52 -7.96 -8.58
CA VAL A 176 -8.62 -8.81 -7.38
C VAL A 176 -8.45 -10.26 -7.82
N LYS A 177 -7.67 -11.04 -7.10
CA LYS A 177 -7.52 -12.47 -7.38
C LYS A 177 -8.75 -13.22 -6.89
N GLU A 178 -9.19 -14.22 -7.64
CA GLU A 178 -10.32 -15.09 -7.26
C GLU A 178 -10.15 -15.69 -5.86
N SER A 179 -8.93 -16.07 -5.47
CA SER A 179 -8.64 -16.57 -4.12
C SER A 179 -8.82 -15.52 -3.03
N VAL A 180 -8.57 -14.25 -3.34
CA VAL A 180 -8.79 -13.11 -2.42
C VAL A 180 -10.27 -12.79 -2.32
N GLU A 181 -10.98 -12.75 -3.46
CA GLU A 181 -12.44 -12.57 -3.48
C GLU A 181 -13.14 -13.62 -2.64
N ALA A 182 -12.86 -14.91 -2.88
CA ALA A 182 -13.44 -16.02 -2.13
C ALA A 182 -13.16 -15.93 -0.62
N ALA A 183 -11.92 -15.55 -0.24
CA ALA A 183 -11.57 -15.37 1.16
C ALA A 183 -12.32 -14.18 1.80
N CYS A 184 -12.42 -13.07 1.09
CA CYS A 184 -13.16 -11.89 1.56
C CYS A 184 -14.66 -12.19 1.69
N GLU A 185 -15.27 -12.87 0.73
CA GLU A 185 -16.67 -13.30 0.79
C GLU A 185 -16.93 -14.19 2.00
N PHE A 186 -16.06 -15.17 2.25
CA PHE A 186 -16.15 -16.05 3.42
C PHE A 186 -16.06 -15.28 4.75
N LEU A 187 -15.20 -14.25 4.80
CA LEU A 187 -14.96 -13.44 6.00
C LEU A 187 -15.94 -12.27 6.15
N GLY A 188 -16.79 -12.01 5.16
CA GLY A 188 -17.66 -10.84 5.14
C GLY A 188 -16.88 -9.53 4.97
N LEU A 189 -15.74 -9.56 4.28
CA LEU A 189 -14.90 -8.39 4.03
C LEU A 189 -15.07 -7.88 2.60
N ASP A 190 -14.87 -6.57 2.40
CA ASP A 190 -14.77 -5.97 1.07
C ASP A 190 -13.28 -5.81 0.72
N PRO A 191 -12.80 -6.40 -0.42
CA PRO A 191 -11.41 -6.30 -0.85
C PRO A 191 -10.88 -4.87 -0.94
N LEU A 192 -11.74 -3.88 -1.19
CA LEU A 192 -11.37 -2.47 -1.25
C LEU A 192 -10.76 -1.94 0.05
N TYR A 193 -11.08 -2.55 1.19
CA TYR A 193 -10.61 -2.11 2.51
C TYR A 193 -9.53 -3.02 3.10
N VAL A 194 -9.16 -4.07 2.37
CA VAL A 194 -8.10 -4.98 2.80
C VAL A 194 -6.73 -4.36 2.54
N ALA A 195 -5.84 -4.47 3.54
CA ALA A 195 -4.51 -3.87 3.49
C ALA A 195 -3.61 -4.49 2.40
N ASN A 196 -2.77 -3.65 1.79
CA ASN A 196 -1.76 -4.02 0.80
C ASN A 196 -0.41 -3.47 1.22
N GLU A 197 0.67 -4.23 1.02
CA GLU A 197 2.02 -3.86 1.46
C GLU A 197 3.04 -3.75 0.31
N GLY A 198 2.64 -4.11 -0.90
CA GLY A 198 3.46 -4.07 -2.12
C GLY A 198 2.74 -3.47 -3.31
N LYS A 199 1.82 -2.53 -3.07
CA LYS A 199 1.06 -1.85 -4.12
C LYS A 199 1.21 -0.33 -4.02
N VAL A 200 1.10 0.32 -5.17
CA VAL A 200 1.06 1.78 -5.28
C VAL A 200 -0.12 2.24 -6.12
N ILE A 201 -0.84 3.21 -5.60
CA ILE A 201 -1.78 4.04 -6.36
C ILE A 201 -0.95 5.17 -6.97
N ALA A 202 -1.11 5.42 -8.27
CA ALA A 202 -0.53 6.58 -8.93
C ALA A 202 -1.60 7.31 -9.71
N ILE A 203 -1.57 8.64 -9.63
CA ILE A 203 -2.54 9.54 -10.28
C ILE A 203 -1.79 10.53 -11.14
N CYS A 204 -2.15 10.63 -12.41
CA CYS A 204 -1.55 11.55 -13.37
C CYS A 204 -2.61 12.15 -14.31
N ALA A 205 -2.23 13.16 -15.08
CA ALA A 205 -3.10 13.70 -16.13
C ALA A 205 -3.33 12.66 -17.25
N PRO A 206 -4.49 12.74 -17.95
CA PRO A 206 -4.89 11.72 -18.92
C PRO A 206 -3.91 11.55 -20.09
N GLU A 207 -3.16 12.57 -20.45
CA GLU A 207 -2.16 12.50 -21.53
C GLU A 207 -0.99 11.56 -21.22
N ASP A 208 -0.69 11.32 -19.96
CA ASP A 208 0.40 10.43 -19.53
C ASP A 208 -0.12 9.05 -19.05
N ALA A 209 -1.43 8.81 -19.03
CA ALA A 209 -2.04 7.62 -18.44
C ALA A 209 -1.53 6.31 -19.04
N GLU A 210 -1.51 6.20 -20.37
CA GLU A 210 -1.03 5.00 -21.06
C GLU A 210 0.47 4.78 -20.84
N ARG A 211 1.25 5.86 -20.79
CA ARG A 211 2.68 5.78 -20.50
C ARG A 211 2.92 5.32 -19.09
N MET A 212 2.18 5.87 -18.12
CA MET A 212 2.23 5.44 -16.72
C MET A 212 1.90 3.96 -16.57
N LEU A 213 0.81 3.51 -17.18
CA LEU A 213 0.40 2.10 -17.15
C LEU A 213 1.46 1.18 -17.78
N LYS A 214 2.05 1.60 -18.90
CA LYS A 214 3.13 0.85 -19.54
C LYS A 214 4.34 0.71 -18.63
N ILE A 215 4.80 1.80 -17.99
CA ILE A 215 5.92 1.78 -17.04
C ILE A 215 5.63 0.83 -15.88
N MET A 216 4.41 0.85 -15.34
CA MET A 216 4.01 -0.09 -14.30
C MET A 216 4.10 -1.53 -14.78
N ARG A 217 3.52 -1.86 -15.93
CA ARG A 217 3.47 -3.23 -16.47
C ARG A 217 4.82 -3.78 -16.91
N ASP A 218 5.75 -2.92 -17.28
CA ASP A 218 7.14 -3.30 -17.60
C ASP A 218 7.97 -3.66 -16.34
N ASP A 219 7.44 -3.37 -15.15
CA ASP A 219 8.05 -3.76 -13.87
C ASP A 219 7.43 -5.09 -13.37
N PRO A 220 8.24 -6.03 -12.84
CA PRO A 220 7.72 -7.29 -12.30
C PRO A 220 6.63 -7.13 -11.24
N LEU A 221 6.67 -6.04 -10.45
CA LEU A 221 5.71 -5.75 -9.40
C LEU A 221 4.44 -5.07 -9.90
N GLY A 222 4.42 -4.67 -11.18
CA GLY A 222 3.31 -3.96 -11.81
C GLY A 222 2.63 -4.72 -12.96
N LYS A 223 2.90 -6.01 -13.15
CA LYS A 223 2.37 -6.80 -14.29
C LYS A 223 0.86 -6.71 -14.45
N ASN A 224 0.13 -6.69 -13.33
CA ASN A 224 -1.32 -6.60 -13.30
C ASN A 224 -1.81 -5.16 -13.05
N ALA A 225 -0.97 -4.16 -13.34
CA ALA A 225 -1.36 -2.77 -13.19
C ALA A 225 -2.55 -2.43 -14.07
N GLN A 226 -3.50 -1.66 -13.53
CA GLN A 226 -4.72 -1.24 -14.20
C GLN A 226 -5.03 0.22 -13.93
N ILE A 227 -5.62 0.89 -14.91
CA ILE A 227 -6.36 2.13 -14.70
C ILE A 227 -7.70 1.72 -14.13
N ILE A 228 -8.01 2.21 -12.93
CA ILE A 228 -9.18 1.80 -12.14
C ILE A 228 -10.24 2.88 -12.02
N GLY A 229 -9.97 4.10 -12.52
CA GLY A 229 -10.90 5.20 -12.40
C GLY A 229 -10.31 6.55 -12.75
N ARG A 230 -11.06 7.60 -12.43
CA ARG A 230 -10.72 8.99 -12.71
C ARG A 230 -11.18 9.94 -11.61
N CYS A 231 -10.52 11.09 -11.53
CA CYS A 231 -10.97 12.22 -10.71
C CYS A 231 -12.05 13.01 -11.46
N ILE A 232 -13.04 13.52 -10.71
CA ILE A 232 -14.14 14.33 -11.23
C ILE A 232 -14.34 15.61 -10.39
N GLU A 233 -15.08 16.57 -10.91
CA GLU A 233 -15.62 17.66 -10.10
C GLU A 233 -16.72 17.12 -9.19
N ASP A 234 -16.60 17.31 -7.90
CA ASP A 234 -17.61 16.97 -6.91
C ASP A 234 -17.39 17.80 -5.63
N GLU A 235 -18.35 18.64 -5.29
CA GLU A 235 -18.28 19.51 -4.11
C GLU A 235 -18.23 18.74 -2.78
N ASN A 236 -18.73 17.50 -2.77
CA ASN A 236 -18.72 16.63 -1.60
C ASN A 236 -17.44 15.78 -1.48
N HIS A 237 -16.62 15.73 -2.54
CA HIS A 237 -15.39 14.97 -2.60
C HIS A 237 -15.60 13.45 -2.38
N PHE A 238 -16.70 12.93 -2.89
CA PHE A 238 -17.06 11.53 -2.73
C PHE A 238 -16.24 10.62 -3.65
N VAL A 239 -15.95 9.43 -3.16
CA VAL A 239 -15.47 8.32 -3.97
C VAL A 239 -16.65 7.41 -4.30
N GLN A 240 -16.90 7.22 -5.60
CA GLN A 240 -17.99 6.41 -6.12
C GLN A 240 -17.40 5.27 -6.96
N MET A 241 -18.14 4.18 -7.09
CA MET A 241 -17.76 3.05 -7.93
C MET A 241 -18.92 2.66 -8.83
N GLU A 242 -18.67 2.70 -10.13
CA GLU A 242 -19.54 2.15 -11.14
C GLU A 242 -19.44 0.62 -11.10
N THR A 243 -20.57 -0.06 -10.85
CA THR A 243 -20.61 -1.52 -10.73
C THR A 243 -20.78 -2.18 -12.08
N GLY A 244 -20.31 -3.42 -12.23
CA GLY A 244 -20.44 -4.20 -13.46
C GLY A 244 -21.88 -4.39 -13.96
N PHE A 245 -22.89 -4.15 -13.11
CA PHE A 245 -24.32 -4.21 -13.46
C PHE A 245 -24.92 -2.83 -13.81
N GLY A 246 -24.09 -1.78 -13.93
CA GLY A 246 -24.52 -0.42 -14.29
C GLY A 246 -25.10 0.41 -13.15
N GLY A 247 -24.94 -0.04 -11.90
CA GLY A 247 -25.23 0.75 -10.71
C GLY A 247 -24.04 1.62 -10.29
N VAL A 248 -24.29 2.51 -9.31
CA VAL A 248 -23.24 3.29 -8.65
C VAL A 248 -23.35 3.03 -7.14
N ARG A 249 -22.24 2.68 -6.50
CA ARG A 249 -22.14 2.60 -5.04
C ARG A 249 -21.15 3.60 -4.49
N MET A 250 -21.39 4.07 -3.28
CA MET A 250 -20.41 4.89 -2.57
C MET A 250 -19.29 4.01 -2.01
N VAL A 251 -18.06 4.45 -2.17
CA VAL A 251 -16.90 3.90 -1.47
C VAL A 251 -16.60 4.83 -0.30
N ASP A 252 -17.16 4.52 0.85
CA ASP A 252 -17.09 5.36 2.04
C ASP A 252 -15.80 5.10 2.83
N TRP A 253 -15.56 5.91 3.87
CA TRP A 253 -14.53 5.65 4.85
C TRP A 253 -14.78 4.32 5.56
N LEU A 254 -13.71 3.62 5.88
CA LEU A 254 -13.82 2.43 6.70
C LEU A 254 -14.38 2.80 8.08
N THR A 255 -15.62 2.39 8.36
CA THR A 255 -16.26 2.56 9.66
C THR A 255 -16.03 1.31 10.51
N GLY A 256 -15.18 1.43 11.51
CA GLY A 256 -14.82 0.31 12.39
C GLY A 256 -13.49 -0.38 12.00
N GLU A 257 -13.02 -1.26 12.88
CA GLU A 257 -11.85 -2.08 12.60
C GLU A 257 -12.31 -3.40 11.95
N GLN A 258 -12.20 -3.52 10.63
CA GLN A 258 -12.53 -4.77 9.92
C GLN A 258 -11.45 -5.85 10.13
N LEU A 259 -10.22 -5.42 10.37
CA LEU A 259 -9.08 -6.30 10.56
C LEU A 259 -8.35 -5.91 11.85
N PRO A 260 -7.77 -6.87 12.59
CA PRO A 260 -6.86 -6.52 13.65
C PRO A 260 -5.74 -5.64 13.08
N ARG A 261 -5.23 -4.71 13.87
CA ARG A 261 -4.13 -3.82 13.43
C ARG A 261 -2.96 -4.66 12.93
N ILE A 262 -2.76 -4.67 11.61
CA ILE A 262 -1.85 -5.57 10.92
C ILE A 262 -0.55 -4.89 10.52
N CYS A 263 -0.55 -3.57 10.49
CA CYS A 263 0.63 -2.77 10.13
C CYS A 263 1.28 -2.13 11.33
#